data_3aa9ed4a2d5dcdaf6d49402c920f5def
#
_entry.id   3aa9ed4a2d5dcdaf6d49402c920f5def
#
_cell.length_a   1.000
_cell.length_b   1.000
_cell.length_c   1.000
_cell.angle_alpha   90.00
_cell.angle_beta   90.00
_cell.angle_gamma   90.00
#
_symmetry.space_group_name_H-M   'P 1'
#
loop_
_entity.id
_entity.type
_entity.pdbx_description
1 polymer ?
#
loop_
_entity_poly.entity_id
_entity_poly.type
_entity_poly.pdbx_seq_one_letter_code
_entity_poly.pdbx_strand_id
1 'polypeptide(L)'
;MGRWTTGATRGGILMLLFVMAAALPGTGLVRETPVAAITIVAHAAADANDDRHGFIVAHSARPTPSPTPSPTPAPLLGELVVKKAPIPTGPVTYVPILYYHYIRINPNPRDQVGFGLSTPPAAFRAQMQYLADHGFHVIPLHQAVVAIQKHSGLPSRPVVLTFDDGYADFFSAALPILQSHGFTATSFVISGRMGWGGYMTPSQIVAADGMGFTIGAHTVDHVALAAQVPSRASWEIKQSKLTLEALLGHPVLDFAYPYGSYNTYDMAQAKSLGFETAVSTLSGTWHSVGQLFQLSRTRVGGGLPLGYFANLVGGPPPTRAELAP
;
A
#
# COMPACT_ATOMS: atom_id res chain seq x y z
N MET A 1 -2.32 44.15 -55.97
CA MET A 1 -3.23 43.14 -56.55
C MET A 1 -2.44 41.88 -56.84
N GLY A 2 -2.58 40.84 -56.08
CA GLY A 2 -1.87 39.58 -56.26
C GLY A 2 -2.45 38.55 -55.30
N ARG A 3 -3.32 37.67 -55.80
CA ARG A 3 -3.95 36.56 -55.08
C ARG A 3 -2.93 35.43 -54.93
N TRP A 4 -2.76 34.93 -53.70
CA TRP A 4 -2.05 33.68 -53.44
C TRP A 4 -3.07 32.60 -53.10
N THR A 5 -3.06 31.52 -53.87
CA THR A 5 -3.84 30.29 -53.68
C THR A 5 -3.01 29.35 -52.82
N THR A 6 -3.61 28.86 -51.76
CA THR A 6 -3.04 27.85 -50.88
C THR A 6 -3.24 26.45 -51.45
N GLY A 7 -2.14 25.76 -51.75
CA GLY A 7 -2.12 24.32 -52.04
C GLY A 7 -1.70 23.55 -50.79
N ALA A 8 -2.55 22.67 -50.32
CA ALA A 8 -2.21 21.77 -49.22
C ALA A 8 -1.52 20.51 -49.76
N THR A 9 -0.26 20.32 -49.39
CA THR A 9 0.47 19.06 -49.62
C THR A 9 0.48 18.22 -48.34
N ARG A 10 -0.06 17.01 -48.41
CA ARG A 10 0.05 15.97 -47.38
C ARG A 10 1.47 15.46 -47.35
N GLY A 11 2.19 15.71 -46.26
CA GLY A 11 3.51 15.14 -45.97
C GLY A 11 3.39 13.97 -44.97
N GLY A 12 3.68 12.75 -45.46
CA GLY A 12 3.84 11.60 -44.59
C GLY A 12 5.22 11.66 -43.89
N ILE A 13 5.22 11.48 -42.59
CA ILE A 13 6.45 11.38 -41.81
C ILE A 13 6.93 9.92 -41.81
N LEU A 14 8.04 9.67 -42.46
CA LEU A 14 8.78 8.41 -42.43
C LEU A 14 9.72 8.44 -41.23
N MET A 15 9.46 7.61 -40.20
CA MET A 15 10.34 7.46 -39.05
C MET A 15 11.34 6.34 -39.32
N LEU A 16 12.59 6.69 -39.53
CA LEU A 16 13.72 5.75 -39.63
C LEU A 16 14.17 5.35 -38.22
N LEU A 17 14.07 4.09 -37.88
CA LEU A 17 14.68 3.50 -36.69
C LEU A 17 16.09 3.03 -37.04
N PHE A 18 17.12 3.67 -36.45
CA PHE A 18 18.49 3.17 -36.46
C PHE A 18 18.68 2.16 -35.35
N VAL A 19 18.96 0.92 -35.72
CA VAL A 19 19.45 -0.10 -34.79
C VAL A 19 20.97 -0.11 -34.90
N MET A 20 21.68 0.36 -33.86
CA MET A 20 23.11 0.14 -33.75
C MET A 20 23.38 -1.24 -33.12
N ALA A 21 23.96 -2.15 -33.91
CA ALA A 21 24.52 -3.37 -33.41
C ALA A 21 26.00 -3.13 -33.09
N ALA A 22 26.40 -3.25 -31.81
CA ALA A 22 27.80 -3.33 -31.41
C ALA A 22 28.19 -4.80 -31.32
N ALA A 23 29.11 -5.23 -32.16
CA ALA A 23 29.71 -6.57 -32.11
C ALA A 23 30.93 -6.57 -31.18
N LEU A 24 30.98 -7.53 -30.24
CA LEU A 24 32.16 -7.95 -29.52
C LEU A 24 32.42 -9.44 -29.81
N PRO A 25 33.65 -9.90 -30.01
CA PRO A 25 33.97 -11.28 -30.33
C PRO A 25 34.24 -12.11 -29.08
N GLY A 26 33.75 -13.36 -29.05
CA GLY A 26 34.20 -14.32 -28.05
C GLY A 26 33.23 -15.49 -27.79
N THR A 27 33.34 -16.53 -28.55
CA THR A 27 33.19 -17.99 -28.28
C THR A 27 32.18 -18.46 -27.21
N GLY A 28 31.19 -19.24 -27.67
CA GLY A 28 30.37 -20.12 -26.82
C GLY A 28 29.02 -20.44 -27.45
N LEU A 29 28.86 -21.64 -28.00
CA LEU A 29 27.59 -22.15 -28.53
C LEU A 29 26.53 -22.22 -27.46
N VAL A 30 25.49 -21.38 -27.57
CA VAL A 30 24.22 -21.53 -26.87
C VAL A 30 23.12 -21.66 -27.93
N ARG A 31 22.37 -22.74 -27.84
CA ARG A 31 21.20 -23.01 -28.70
C ARG A 31 20.16 -21.93 -28.47
N GLU A 32 19.87 -21.17 -29.50
CA GLU A 32 18.77 -20.22 -29.53
C GLU A 32 17.43 -20.96 -29.76
N THR A 33 16.47 -20.74 -28.89
CA THR A 33 15.07 -21.06 -29.13
C THR A 33 14.39 -19.87 -29.84
N PRO A 34 13.57 -20.09 -30.86
CA PRO A 34 12.98 -18.99 -31.62
C PRO A 34 11.92 -18.24 -30.80
N VAL A 35 12.09 -16.92 -30.69
CA VAL A 35 11.09 -16.02 -30.19
C VAL A 35 10.03 -15.83 -31.25
N ALA A 36 8.76 -16.13 -30.95
CA ALA A 36 7.64 -15.92 -31.84
C ALA A 36 7.46 -14.41 -32.10
N ALA A 37 7.51 -14.03 -33.37
CA ALA A 37 7.22 -12.68 -33.81
C ALA A 37 5.71 -12.40 -33.74
N ILE A 38 5.32 -11.36 -33.03
CA ILE A 38 3.95 -10.85 -33.01
C ILE A 38 3.81 -9.92 -34.23
N THR A 39 3.02 -10.34 -35.22
CA THR A 39 2.67 -9.53 -36.38
C THR A 39 1.49 -8.63 -36.01
N ILE A 40 1.71 -7.32 -35.93
CA ILE A 40 0.65 -6.32 -35.82
C ILE A 40 0.17 -5.96 -37.23
N VAL A 41 -1.05 -6.36 -37.57
CA VAL A 41 -1.69 -5.94 -38.83
C VAL A 41 -2.47 -4.64 -38.55
N ALA A 42 -1.99 -3.52 -39.11
CA ALA A 42 -2.71 -2.28 -39.12
C ALA A 42 -3.71 -2.27 -40.29
N HIS A 43 -5.00 -2.16 -39.99
CA HIS A 43 -6.01 -1.92 -41.01
C HIS A 43 -6.23 -0.43 -41.19
N ALA A 44 -5.97 0.06 -42.42
CA ALA A 44 -6.36 1.39 -42.83
C ALA A 44 -7.86 1.38 -43.24
N ALA A 45 -8.62 2.32 -42.67
CA ALA A 45 -9.98 2.54 -43.08
C ALA A 45 -10.00 3.32 -44.40
N ALA A 46 -10.67 2.78 -45.44
CA ALA A 46 -11.03 3.51 -46.62
C ALA A 46 -12.56 3.62 -46.65
N ASP A 47 -13.03 4.87 -46.72
CA ASP A 47 -14.43 5.20 -47.02
C ASP A 47 -14.81 4.74 -48.42
N ALA A 48 -15.92 4.04 -48.60
CA ALA A 48 -16.73 4.05 -49.80
C ALA A 48 -18.17 3.61 -49.47
N ASN A 49 -19.08 4.51 -49.73
CA ASN A 49 -20.51 4.33 -49.82
C ASN A 49 -20.84 3.32 -50.91
N ASP A 50 -21.57 2.25 -50.66
CA ASP A 50 -22.64 1.74 -51.56
C ASP A 50 -23.53 0.70 -50.87
N ASP A 51 -24.79 0.70 -51.35
CA ASP A 51 -25.97 0.01 -50.85
C ASP A 51 -26.03 -1.50 -51.07
N ARG A 52 -26.74 -2.15 -50.14
CA ARG A 52 -27.49 -3.42 -50.32
C ARG A 52 -26.65 -4.71 -50.40
N HIS A 53 -26.58 -5.42 -49.31
CA HIS A 53 -26.96 -6.86 -49.24
C HIS A 53 -26.87 -7.31 -47.75
N GLY A 54 -27.98 -7.87 -47.26
CA GLY A 54 -28.09 -8.35 -45.88
C GLY A 54 -27.15 -9.52 -45.61
N PHE A 55 -26.18 -9.27 -44.78
CA PHE A 55 -25.38 -10.33 -44.15
C PHE A 55 -25.86 -10.51 -42.71
N ILE A 56 -26.28 -11.73 -42.40
CA ILE A 56 -26.54 -12.18 -41.04
C ILE A 56 -25.20 -12.18 -40.32
N VAL A 57 -24.94 -11.16 -39.49
CA VAL A 57 -23.79 -11.15 -38.61
C VAL A 57 -24.11 -12.08 -37.45
N ALA A 58 -23.48 -13.27 -37.44
CA ALA A 58 -23.47 -14.11 -36.24
C ALA A 58 -22.81 -13.33 -35.10
N HIS A 59 -23.61 -12.91 -34.12
CA HIS A 59 -23.07 -12.32 -32.90
C HIS A 59 -22.27 -13.40 -32.19
N SER A 60 -20.94 -13.27 -32.26
CA SER A 60 -20.03 -14.00 -31.37
C SER A 60 -20.44 -13.62 -29.95
N ALA A 61 -20.92 -14.59 -29.17
CA ALA A 61 -21.27 -14.40 -27.79
C ALA A 61 -20.05 -13.86 -27.05
N ARG A 62 -20.18 -12.65 -26.49
CA ARG A 62 -19.21 -12.07 -25.58
C ARG A 62 -18.98 -13.08 -24.46
N PRO A 63 -17.73 -13.46 -24.11
CA PRO A 63 -17.51 -14.38 -23.01
C PRO A 63 -18.14 -13.77 -21.75
N THR A 64 -19.04 -14.53 -21.13
CA THR A 64 -19.64 -14.20 -19.85
C THR A 64 -18.48 -14.01 -18.86
N PRO A 65 -18.43 -12.88 -18.12
CA PRO A 65 -17.41 -12.72 -17.10
C PRO A 65 -17.55 -13.89 -16.11
N SER A 66 -16.43 -14.55 -15.85
CA SER A 66 -16.33 -15.58 -14.81
C SER A 66 -16.89 -14.98 -13.50
N PRO A 67 -17.71 -15.70 -12.75
CA PRO A 67 -18.27 -15.17 -11.51
C PRO A 67 -17.09 -14.72 -10.62
N THR A 68 -17.09 -13.44 -10.29
CA THR A 68 -16.18 -12.87 -9.28
C THR A 68 -16.36 -13.70 -8.01
N PRO A 69 -15.30 -14.29 -7.44
CA PRO A 69 -15.44 -15.03 -6.20
C PRO A 69 -16.10 -14.10 -5.17
N SER A 70 -17.20 -14.58 -4.59
CA SER A 70 -17.91 -13.88 -3.52
C SER A 70 -16.90 -13.52 -2.44
N PRO A 71 -16.89 -12.27 -1.93
CA PRO A 71 -15.96 -11.90 -0.86
C PRO A 71 -16.18 -12.87 0.30
N THR A 72 -15.10 -13.51 0.73
CA THR A 72 -15.11 -14.33 1.95
C THR A 72 -15.74 -13.50 3.07
N PRO A 73 -16.77 -13.98 3.75
CA PRO A 73 -17.42 -13.21 4.80
C PRO A 73 -16.35 -12.77 5.81
N ALA A 74 -16.38 -11.47 6.15
CA ALA A 74 -15.53 -10.94 7.22
C ALA A 74 -15.77 -11.79 8.48
N PRO A 75 -14.72 -12.13 9.25
CA PRO A 75 -14.88 -12.89 10.48
C PRO A 75 -15.88 -12.18 11.39
N LEU A 76 -16.82 -12.94 11.91
CA LEU A 76 -17.88 -12.47 12.80
C LEU A 76 -17.25 -11.73 13.99
N LEU A 77 -17.92 -10.70 14.49
CA LEU A 77 -17.56 -9.82 15.62
C LEU A 77 -16.98 -10.52 16.88
N GLY A 78 -17.05 -11.85 16.98
CA GLY A 78 -16.46 -12.65 18.05
C GLY A 78 -14.94 -12.82 17.98
N GLU A 79 -14.29 -12.52 16.88
CA GLU A 79 -12.81 -12.64 16.71
C GLU A 79 -12.03 -11.33 16.89
N LEU A 80 -12.66 -10.26 17.33
CA LEU A 80 -11.99 -9.09 17.88
C LEU A 80 -11.45 -9.35 19.30
N VAL A 81 -11.05 -10.58 19.58
CA VAL A 81 -10.23 -10.85 20.75
C VAL A 81 -8.93 -10.11 20.52
N VAL A 82 -8.69 -9.08 21.33
CA VAL A 82 -7.42 -8.38 21.40
C VAL A 82 -6.37 -9.43 21.76
N LYS A 83 -5.74 -10.04 20.76
CA LYS A 83 -4.68 -11.00 20.97
C LYS A 83 -3.53 -10.20 21.57
N LYS A 84 -3.22 -10.45 22.82
CA LYS A 84 -2.09 -9.82 23.50
C LYS A 84 -0.82 -10.28 22.79
N ALA A 85 0.07 -9.34 22.49
CA ALA A 85 1.37 -9.68 21.93
C ALA A 85 2.11 -10.69 22.82
N PRO A 86 2.87 -11.63 22.24
CA PRO A 86 3.78 -12.46 23.02
C PRO A 86 4.67 -11.57 23.88
N ILE A 87 4.92 -11.98 25.13
CA ILE A 87 5.84 -11.24 26.02
C ILE A 87 7.22 -11.25 25.35
N PRO A 88 7.83 -10.08 25.08
CA PRO A 88 9.16 -10.02 24.51
C PRO A 88 10.17 -10.74 25.39
N THR A 89 11.08 -11.51 24.80
CA THR A 89 12.20 -12.13 25.49
C THR A 89 13.49 -11.36 25.21
N GLY A 90 14.32 -11.13 26.23
CA GLY A 90 15.56 -10.37 26.12
C GLY A 90 15.36 -8.84 26.23
N PRO A 91 16.36 -8.06 25.81
CA PRO A 91 16.26 -6.60 25.82
C PRO A 91 15.10 -6.08 25.00
N VAL A 92 14.38 -5.09 25.52
CA VAL A 92 13.19 -4.51 24.90
C VAL A 92 13.38 -3.02 24.65
N THR A 93 12.74 -2.55 23.59
CA THR A 93 12.68 -1.14 23.20
C THR A 93 11.24 -0.67 23.24
N TYR A 94 11.00 0.46 23.92
CA TYR A 94 9.69 1.09 23.95
C TYR A 94 9.52 2.00 22.74
N VAL A 95 8.55 1.70 21.88
CA VAL A 95 8.11 2.57 20.79
C VAL A 95 6.66 2.23 20.41
N PRO A 96 5.70 3.12 20.66
CA PRO A 96 4.34 2.94 20.17
C PRO A 96 4.32 2.96 18.64
N ILE A 97 3.78 1.90 18.04
CA ILE A 97 3.50 1.81 16.60
C ILE A 97 1.98 1.86 16.45
N LEU A 98 1.46 2.96 15.93
CA LEU A 98 0.03 3.15 15.75
C LEU A 98 -0.37 2.70 14.34
N TYR A 99 -1.57 2.12 14.20
CA TYR A 99 -2.11 1.83 12.88
C TYR A 99 -3.53 2.38 12.71
N TYR A 100 -3.71 3.04 11.59
CA TYR A 100 -4.95 3.60 11.06
C TYR A 100 -5.38 2.80 9.83
N HIS A 101 -6.61 3.06 9.36
CA HIS A 101 -7.08 2.61 8.06
C HIS A 101 -7.62 3.83 7.30
N TYR A 102 -8.90 4.16 7.47
CA TYR A 102 -9.50 5.32 6.82
C TYR A 102 -9.30 6.62 7.60
N ILE A 103 -8.96 7.69 6.89
CA ILE A 103 -9.02 9.05 7.44
C ILE A 103 -10.24 9.77 6.86
N ARG A 104 -11.41 9.35 7.33
CA ARG A 104 -12.72 9.84 6.86
C ARG A 104 -13.77 9.80 7.96
N ILE A 105 -14.89 10.49 7.71
CA ILE A 105 -16.13 10.22 8.43
C ILE A 105 -16.75 8.96 7.81
N ASN A 106 -17.12 7.97 8.63
CA ASN A 106 -17.78 6.78 8.11
C ASN A 106 -19.10 7.16 7.41
N PRO A 107 -19.26 6.90 6.11
CA PRO A 107 -20.43 7.32 5.36
C PRO A 107 -21.71 6.54 5.72
N ASN A 108 -21.54 5.36 6.33
CA ASN A 108 -22.67 4.52 6.75
C ASN A 108 -22.68 4.34 8.27
N PRO A 109 -23.58 5.02 9.00
CA PRO A 109 -23.64 4.93 10.47
C PRO A 109 -24.04 3.54 10.99
N ARG A 110 -24.56 2.66 10.13
CA ARG A 110 -24.90 1.27 10.48
C ARG A 110 -23.72 0.31 10.30
N ASP A 111 -22.68 0.71 9.60
CA ASP A 111 -21.45 -0.07 9.39
C ASP A 111 -20.52 0.10 10.60
N GLN A 112 -20.67 -0.78 11.59
CA GLN A 112 -19.86 -0.77 12.81
C GLN A 112 -18.38 -1.09 12.52
N VAL A 113 -18.09 -1.93 11.52
CA VAL A 113 -16.72 -2.25 11.10
C VAL A 113 -16.08 -1.03 10.47
N GLY A 114 -16.73 -0.42 9.49
CA GLY A 114 -16.26 0.81 8.87
C GLY A 114 -16.12 1.95 9.87
N PHE A 115 -17.02 2.08 10.87
CA PHE A 115 -16.85 3.04 11.96
C PHE A 115 -15.56 2.76 12.75
N GLY A 116 -15.35 1.50 13.17
CA GLY A 116 -14.16 1.10 13.93
C GLY A 116 -12.85 1.28 13.17
N LEU A 117 -12.88 1.33 11.84
CA LEU A 117 -11.72 1.56 10.98
C LEU A 117 -11.55 3.02 10.55
N SER A 118 -12.53 3.89 10.80
CA SER A 118 -12.51 5.30 10.34
C SER A 118 -12.08 6.24 11.45
N THR A 119 -11.14 7.12 11.16
CA THR A 119 -10.77 8.27 11.99
C THR A 119 -11.17 9.53 11.24
N PRO A 120 -12.11 10.36 11.76
CA PRO A 120 -12.48 11.61 11.10
C PRO A 120 -11.26 12.52 10.91
N PRO A 121 -11.13 13.25 9.78
CA PRO A 121 -9.97 14.13 9.53
C PRO A 121 -9.75 15.18 10.63
N ALA A 122 -10.81 15.68 11.25
CA ALA A 122 -10.70 16.62 12.37
C ALA A 122 -10.05 15.94 13.60
N ALA A 123 -10.48 14.70 13.92
CA ALA A 123 -9.88 13.93 15.02
C ALA A 123 -8.42 13.59 14.73
N PHE A 124 -8.11 13.18 13.49
CA PHE A 124 -6.72 12.91 13.07
C PHE A 124 -5.86 14.17 13.20
N ARG A 125 -6.34 15.34 12.78
CA ARG A 125 -5.63 16.62 12.95
C ARG A 125 -5.36 16.92 14.43
N ALA A 126 -6.36 16.75 15.30
CA ALA A 126 -6.19 16.96 16.74
C ALA A 126 -5.16 16.01 17.35
N GLN A 127 -5.12 14.75 16.87
CA GLN A 127 -4.09 13.77 17.30
C GLN A 127 -2.68 14.17 16.84
N MET A 128 -2.51 14.63 15.60
CA MET A 128 -1.19 15.08 15.10
C MET A 128 -0.75 16.38 15.81
N GLN A 129 -1.67 17.32 16.03
CA GLN A 129 -1.39 18.53 16.82
C GLN A 129 -0.96 18.17 18.25
N TYR A 130 -1.66 17.23 18.90
CA TYR A 130 -1.28 16.74 20.23
C TYR A 130 0.14 16.17 20.23
N LEU A 131 0.52 15.36 19.25
CA LEU A 131 1.90 14.83 19.16
C LEU A 131 2.92 15.97 19.06
N ALA A 132 2.65 16.98 18.23
CA ALA A 132 3.53 18.14 18.05
C ALA A 132 3.65 18.96 19.33
N ASP A 133 2.54 19.31 19.97
CA ASP A 133 2.49 20.17 21.17
C ASP A 133 3.16 19.52 22.38
N HIS A 134 3.12 18.18 22.45
CA HIS A 134 3.73 17.41 23.54
C HIS A 134 5.14 16.88 23.22
N GLY A 135 5.77 17.35 22.15
CA GLY A 135 7.16 17.02 21.80
C GLY A 135 7.38 15.55 21.48
N PHE A 136 6.40 14.88 20.86
CA PHE A 136 6.59 13.55 20.31
C PHE A 136 7.36 13.64 18.99
N HIS A 137 8.26 12.68 18.80
CA HIS A 137 9.00 12.52 17.56
C HIS A 137 8.36 11.41 16.73
N VAL A 138 7.68 11.80 15.66
CA VAL A 138 7.18 10.83 14.67
C VAL A 138 8.33 10.37 13.81
N ILE A 139 8.66 9.06 13.92
CA ILE A 139 9.81 8.45 13.24
C ILE A 139 9.37 7.43 12.20
N PRO A 140 10.17 7.18 11.14
CA PRO A 140 9.94 6.09 10.20
C PRO A 140 9.97 4.73 10.91
N LEU A 141 9.18 3.75 10.41
CA LEU A 141 9.20 2.38 10.94
C LEU A 141 10.60 1.76 10.89
N HIS A 142 11.34 1.97 9.80
CA HIS A 142 12.72 1.51 9.67
C HIS A 142 13.64 2.04 10.79
N GLN A 143 13.50 3.31 11.21
CA GLN A 143 14.27 3.84 12.33
C GLN A 143 13.96 3.12 13.64
N ALA A 144 12.68 2.80 13.88
CA ALA A 144 12.29 1.99 15.04
C ALA A 144 12.88 0.58 14.96
N VAL A 145 12.87 -0.07 13.79
CA VAL A 145 13.48 -1.39 13.56
C VAL A 145 14.99 -1.38 13.90
N VAL A 146 15.72 -0.40 13.39
CA VAL A 146 17.16 -0.23 13.68
C VAL A 146 17.40 -0.02 15.18
N ALA A 147 16.55 0.78 15.83
CA ALA A 147 16.68 1.01 17.27
C ALA A 147 16.37 -0.23 18.09
N ILE A 148 15.38 -1.04 17.70
CA ILE A 148 15.09 -2.33 18.34
C ILE A 148 16.29 -3.28 18.20
N GLN A 149 16.93 -3.33 17.02
CA GLN A 149 18.10 -4.17 16.78
C GLN A 149 19.32 -3.73 17.58
N LYS A 150 19.53 -2.42 17.71
CA LYS A 150 20.71 -1.84 18.38
C LYS A 150 20.48 -1.51 19.87
N HIS A 151 19.24 -1.60 20.34
CA HIS A 151 18.81 -1.15 21.68
C HIS A 151 19.17 0.30 21.99
N SER A 152 19.22 1.15 20.96
CA SER A 152 19.62 2.56 21.06
C SER A 152 19.18 3.35 19.84
N GLY A 153 19.30 4.69 19.90
CA GLY A 153 19.10 5.57 18.74
C GLY A 153 17.68 6.10 18.55
N LEU A 154 16.78 5.90 19.53
CA LEU A 154 15.49 6.58 19.52
C LEU A 154 15.59 7.99 20.09
N PRO A 155 14.87 8.97 19.52
CA PRO A 155 14.65 10.25 20.16
C PRO A 155 13.79 10.10 21.42
N SER A 156 13.60 11.18 22.17
CA SER A 156 12.62 11.20 23.25
C SER A 156 11.21 11.08 22.69
N ARG A 157 10.28 10.43 23.43
CA ARG A 157 8.88 10.25 23.03
C ARG A 157 8.71 9.81 21.55
N PRO A 158 9.32 8.69 21.13
CA PRO A 158 9.21 8.22 19.77
C PRO A 158 7.80 7.66 19.53
N VAL A 159 7.25 7.85 18.33
CA VAL A 159 6.02 7.20 17.86
C VAL A 159 6.13 6.92 16.37
N VAL A 160 5.61 5.77 15.94
CA VAL A 160 5.52 5.39 14.52
C VAL A 160 4.06 5.42 14.10
N LEU A 161 3.79 6.03 12.95
CA LEU A 161 2.45 6.07 12.36
C LEU A 161 2.41 5.14 11.15
N THR A 162 1.43 4.24 11.12
CA THR A 162 1.21 3.32 10.00
C THR A 162 -0.24 3.38 9.53
N PHE A 163 -0.46 3.10 8.24
CA PHE A 163 -1.79 3.10 7.61
C PHE A 163 -1.93 1.83 6.80
N ASP A 164 -2.98 1.07 7.05
CA ASP A 164 -3.22 -0.19 6.35
C ASP A 164 -4.12 0.02 5.12
N ASP A 165 -4.12 -0.97 4.24
CA ASP A 165 -4.94 -1.14 3.04
C ASP A 165 -4.58 -0.26 1.83
N GLY A 166 -3.91 0.88 1.99
CA GLY A 166 -3.59 1.78 0.89
C GLY A 166 -4.79 2.56 0.35
N TYR A 167 -5.72 2.95 1.23
CA TYR A 167 -6.90 3.76 0.87
C TYR A 167 -6.54 5.13 0.32
N ALA A 168 -7.38 5.65 -0.58
CA ALA A 168 -7.17 6.94 -1.24
C ALA A 168 -7.14 8.12 -0.26
N ASP A 169 -7.82 8.00 0.89
CA ASP A 169 -7.84 9.04 1.92
C ASP A 169 -6.54 9.14 2.72
N PHE A 170 -5.65 8.14 2.66
CA PHE A 170 -4.28 8.35 3.10
C PHE A 170 -3.63 9.49 2.32
N PHE A 171 -3.73 9.47 0.98
CA PHE A 171 -3.14 10.49 0.12
C PHE A 171 -3.87 11.82 0.21
N SER A 172 -5.21 11.81 0.19
CA SER A 172 -6.02 13.02 0.08
C SER A 172 -6.33 13.70 1.41
N ALA A 173 -6.30 12.99 2.53
CA ALA A 173 -6.66 13.52 3.84
C ALA A 173 -5.53 13.39 4.88
N ALA A 174 -4.90 12.21 5.04
CA ALA A 174 -3.85 12.02 6.04
C ALA A 174 -2.57 12.75 5.69
N LEU A 175 -2.06 12.55 4.47
CA LEU A 175 -0.77 13.07 4.02
C LEU A 175 -0.63 14.59 4.17
N PRO A 176 -1.59 15.45 3.75
CA PRO A 176 -1.47 16.90 3.96
C PRO A 176 -1.40 17.30 5.45
N ILE A 177 -2.11 16.57 6.32
CA ILE A 177 -2.06 16.82 7.77
C ILE A 177 -0.68 16.43 8.31
N LEU A 178 -0.14 15.27 7.94
CA LEU A 178 1.19 14.83 8.35
C LEU A 178 2.27 15.81 7.89
N GLN A 179 2.22 16.24 6.64
CA GLN A 179 3.17 17.21 6.09
C GLN A 179 3.14 18.56 6.81
N SER A 180 1.95 19.04 7.23
CA SER A 180 1.84 20.30 7.96
C SER A 180 2.54 20.30 9.32
N HIS A 181 2.85 19.10 9.87
CA HIS A 181 3.60 18.92 11.11
C HIS A 181 5.03 18.41 10.88
N GLY A 182 5.47 18.22 9.62
CA GLY A 182 6.76 17.60 9.31
C GLY A 182 6.84 16.12 9.70
N PHE A 183 5.70 15.44 9.79
CA PHE A 183 5.60 14.04 10.18
C PHE A 183 5.67 13.11 8.97
N THR A 184 6.21 11.92 9.19
CA THR A 184 6.22 10.82 8.22
C THR A 184 5.30 9.69 8.65
N ALA A 185 5.06 8.72 7.75
CA ALA A 185 4.30 7.52 8.04
C ALA A 185 4.65 6.40 7.06
N THR A 186 4.26 5.16 7.40
CA THR A 186 4.29 4.02 6.48
C THR A 186 2.86 3.68 6.03
N SER A 187 2.62 3.60 4.72
CA SER A 187 1.37 3.10 4.16
C SER A 187 1.55 1.68 3.62
N PHE A 188 0.85 0.71 4.18
CA PHE A 188 0.84 -0.68 3.73
C PHE A 188 -0.23 -0.87 2.66
N VAL A 189 0.21 -1.16 1.42
CA VAL A 189 -0.65 -1.17 0.23
C VAL A 189 -1.02 -2.59 -0.19
N ILE A 190 -2.32 -2.83 -0.38
CA ILE A 190 -2.85 -4.02 -1.04
C ILE A 190 -2.56 -3.87 -2.54
N SER A 191 -1.54 -4.57 -3.05
CA SER A 191 -1.02 -4.32 -4.40
C SER A 191 -2.02 -4.65 -5.51
N GLY A 192 -2.93 -5.60 -5.30
CA GLY A 192 -3.97 -5.96 -6.26
C GLY A 192 -5.15 -4.98 -6.30
N ARG A 193 -5.20 -4.01 -5.39
CA ARG A 193 -6.29 -3.02 -5.32
C ARG A 193 -5.87 -1.60 -5.73
N MET A 194 -4.65 -1.41 -6.15
CA MET A 194 -4.15 -0.12 -6.63
C MET A 194 -5.02 0.38 -7.79
N GLY A 195 -5.51 1.62 -7.67
CA GLY A 195 -6.38 2.25 -8.67
C GLY A 195 -7.85 1.82 -8.65
N TRP A 196 -8.26 0.92 -7.76
CA TRP A 196 -9.67 0.64 -7.55
C TRP A 196 -10.36 1.82 -6.84
N GLY A 197 -11.68 1.93 -6.99
CA GLY A 197 -12.45 2.97 -6.29
C GLY A 197 -12.21 2.91 -4.77
N GLY A 198 -11.75 4.03 -4.19
CA GLY A 198 -11.44 4.15 -2.77
C GLY A 198 -10.00 3.79 -2.37
N TYR A 199 -9.18 3.32 -3.30
CA TYR A 199 -7.75 3.02 -3.08
C TYR A 199 -6.86 4.02 -3.82
N MET A 200 -5.62 4.19 -3.34
CA MET A 200 -4.62 5.02 -4.04
C MET A 200 -4.35 4.48 -5.45
N THR A 201 -4.22 5.40 -6.40
CA THR A 201 -3.71 5.07 -7.74
C THR A 201 -2.20 4.81 -7.69
N PRO A 202 -1.62 4.09 -8.68
CA PRO A 202 -0.17 3.94 -8.78
C PRO A 202 0.58 5.27 -8.73
N SER A 203 0.08 6.32 -9.39
CA SER A 203 0.69 7.65 -9.38
C SER A 203 0.63 8.32 -8.00
N GLN A 204 -0.43 8.12 -7.22
CA GLN A 204 -0.51 8.63 -5.84
C GLN A 204 0.46 7.91 -4.91
N ILE A 205 0.66 6.60 -5.09
CA ILE A 205 1.64 5.81 -4.33
C ILE A 205 3.06 6.30 -4.60
N VAL A 206 3.43 6.47 -5.88
CA VAL A 206 4.74 7.03 -6.27
C VAL A 206 4.91 8.46 -5.75
N ALA A 207 3.86 9.28 -5.80
CA ALA A 207 3.91 10.64 -5.27
C ALA A 207 4.10 10.66 -3.75
N ALA A 208 3.41 9.80 -3.00
CA ALA A 208 3.57 9.69 -1.54
C ALA A 208 5.00 9.26 -1.18
N ASP A 209 5.55 8.25 -1.88
CA ASP A 209 6.93 7.80 -1.71
C ASP A 209 7.93 8.93 -1.99
N GLY A 210 7.78 9.63 -3.11
CA GLY A 210 8.62 10.79 -3.47
C GLY A 210 8.53 11.98 -2.49
N MET A 211 7.48 12.04 -1.67
CA MET A 211 7.32 13.01 -0.57
C MET A 211 7.93 12.53 0.75
N GLY A 212 8.58 11.35 0.79
CA GLY A 212 9.25 10.81 1.97
C GLY A 212 8.37 9.95 2.88
N PHE A 213 7.20 9.52 2.39
CA PHE A 213 6.39 8.51 3.09
C PHE A 213 6.83 7.12 2.66
N THR A 214 6.91 6.18 3.60
CA THR A 214 7.29 4.81 3.29
C THR A 214 6.10 4.03 2.73
N ILE A 215 6.32 3.25 1.67
CA ILE A 215 5.34 2.32 1.14
C ILE A 215 5.74 0.90 1.55
N GLY A 216 4.87 0.24 2.28
CA GLY A 216 5.00 -1.17 2.67
C GLY A 216 4.01 -2.07 1.92
N ALA A 217 4.23 -3.38 1.98
CA ALA A 217 3.37 -4.36 1.31
C ALA A 217 2.28 -4.92 2.27
N HIS A 218 1.08 -5.19 1.71
CA HIS A 218 -0.07 -5.72 2.44
C HIS A 218 -0.79 -6.83 1.67
N THR A 219 -0.02 -7.77 1.11
CA THR A 219 -0.48 -8.84 0.20
C THR A 219 -1.03 -8.30 -1.14
N VAL A 220 -1.43 -9.22 -2.01
CA VAL A 220 -2.08 -8.88 -3.29
C VAL A 220 -3.58 -8.69 -3.08
N ASP A 221 -4.25 -9.67 -2.46
CA ASP A 221 -5.71 -9.76 -2.39
C ASP A 221 -6.29 -9.52 -0.99
N HIS A 222 -5.44 -9.15 -0.01
CA HIS A 222 -5.84 -8.93 1.38
C HIS A 222 -6.43 -10.20 2.03
N VAL A 223 -5.73 -11.32 1.90
CA VAL A 223 -6.16 -12.60 2.48
C VAL A 223 -5.61 -12.81 3.90
N ALA A 224 -6.36 -13.50 4.74
CA ALA A 224 -5.86 -13.98 6.03
C ALA A 224 -4.82 -15.08 5.79
N LEU A 225 -3.52 -14.76 5.90
CA LEU A 225 -2.43 -15.63 5.46
C LEU A 225 -2.40 -16.97 6.19
N ALA A 226 -2.59 -16.98 7.51
CA ALA A 226 -2.59 -18.23 8.30
C ALA A 226 -3.70 -19.22 7.88
N ALA A 227 -4.73 -18.74 7.16
CA ALA A 227 -5.80 -19.58 6.63
C ALA A 227 -5.54 -20.06 5.19
N GLN A 228 -4.40 -19.65 4.58
CA GLN A 228 -4.07 -20.04 3.21
C GLN A 228 -3.19 -21.28 3.18
N VAL A 229 -3.25 -22.01 2.06
CA VAL A 229 -2.23 -23.04 1.78
C VAL A 229 -0.87 -22.38 1.57
N PRO A 230 0.26 -23.03 1.92
CA PRO A 230 1.59 -22.41 1.89
C PRO A 230 1.96 -21.77 0.56
N SER A 231 1.60 -22.40 -0.58
CA SER A 231 1.88 -21.87 -1.92
C SER A 231 1.14 -20.54 -2.18
N ARG A 232 -0.11 -20.42 -1.73
CA ARG A 232 -0.88 -19.18 -1.85
C ARG A 232 -0.32 -18.09 -0.95
N ALA A 233 -0.05 -18.41 0.32
CA ALA A 233 0.54 -17.45 1.26
C ALA A 233 1.87 -16.89 0.73
N SER A 234 2.76 -17.77 0.27
CA SER A 234 4.03 -17.36 -0.34
C SER A 234 3.85 -16.47 -1.57
N TRP A 235 2.89 -16.79 -2.45
CA TRP A 235 2.58 -15.99 -3.63
C TRP A 235 2.07 -14.61 -3.24
N GLU A 236 1.15 -14.51 -2.28
CA GLU A 236 0.59 -13.24 -1.77
C GLU A 236 1.67 -12.30 -1.25
N ILE A 237 2.58 -12.83 -0.43
CA ILE A 237 3.68 -12.05 0.16
C ILE A 237 4.68 -11.64 -0.92
N LYS A 238 5.12 -12.59 -1.76
CA LYS A 238 6.13 -12.35 -2.80
C LYS A 238 5.63 -11.39 -3.86
N GLN A 239 4.43 -11.65 -4.40
CA GLN A 239 3.92 -10.89 -5.53
C GLN A 239 3.58 -9.45 -5.13
N SER A 240 3.07 -9.22 -3.90
CA SER A 240 2.84 -7.86 -3.42
C SER A 240 4.13 -7.04 -3.34
N LYS A 241 5.23 -7.64 -2.85
CA LYS A 241 6.55 -7.02 -2.82
C LYS A 241 7.02 -6.65 -4.22
N LEU A 242 7.07 -7.62 -5.12
CA LEU A 242 7.58 -7.41 -6.49
C LEU A 242 6.78 -6.36 -7.26
N THR A 243 5.45 -6.34 -7.09
CA THR A 243 4.59 -5.35 -7.75
C THR A 243 4.90 -3.93 -7.27
N LEU A 244 5.06 -3.73 -5.97
CA LEU A 244 5.38 -2.42 -5.41
C LEU A 244 6.81 -1.99 -5.74
N GLU A 245 7.80 -2.89 -5.68
CA GLU A 245 9.18 -2.61 -6.07
C GLU A 245 9.31 -2.23 -7.55
N ALA A 246 8.56 -2.91 -8.43
CA ALA A 246 8.50 -2.54 -9.85
C ALA A 246 7.88 -1.15 -10.07
N LEU A 247 6.92 -0.75 -9.24
CA LEU A 247 6.29 0.56 -9.30
C LEU A 247 7.20 1.68 -8.78
N LEU A 248 7.89 1.44 -7.66
CA LEU A 248 8.67 2.44 -6.92
C LEU A 248 10.12 2.56 -7.42
N GLY A 249 10.67 1.49 -8.01
CA GLY A 249 12.06 1.45 -8.47
C GLY A 249 13.09 1.20 -7.36
N HIS A 250 12.66 0.86 -6.16
CA HIS A 250 13.53 0.54 -5.01
C HIS A 250 12.92 -0.57 -4.13
N PRO A 251 13.71 -1.18 -3.20
CA PRO A 251 13.24 -2.24 -2.32
C PRO A 251 12.10 -1.79 -1.41
N VAL A 252 11.10 -2.66 -1.21
CA VAL A 252 10.03 -2.56 -0.21
C VAL A 252 10.40 -3.43 0.98
N LEU A 253 10.65 -2.81 2.14
CA LEU A 253 11.28 -3.47 3.28
C LEU A 253 10.30 -3.84 4.40
N ASP A 254 9.10 -3.27 4.38
CA ASP A 254 8.10 -3.42 5.44
C ASP A 254 6.88 -4.19 4.95
N PHE A 255 6.35 -5.08 5.80
CA PHE A 255 5.18 -5.89 5.52
C PHE A 255 4.14 -5.76 6.64
N ALA A 256 2.85 -5.74 6.32
CA ALA A 256 1.77 -5.88 7.29
C ALA A 256 0.92 -7.11 6.98
N TYR A 257 0.64 -7.93 7.99
CA TYR A 257 -0.25 -9.10 7.85
C TYR A 257 -1.71 -8.66 7.84
N PRO A 258 -2.49 -8.92 6.77
CA PRO A 258 -3.93 -8.65 6.78
C PRO A 258 -4.62 -9.29 7.98
N TYR A 259 -5.48 -8.53 8.65
CA TYR A 259 -6.18 -8.97 9.88
C TYR A 259 -5.24 -9.36 11.04
N GLY A 260 -3.92 -9.14 10.92
CA GLY A 260 -2.93 -9.72 11.83
C GLY A 260 -2.90 -11.26 11.77
N SER A 261 -3.34 -11.86 10.67
CA SER A 261 -3.39 -13.31 10.46
C SER A 261 -2.11 -13.81 9.85
N TYR A 262 -1.29 -14.50 10.63
CA TYR A 262 -0.03 -15.10 10.21
C TYR A 262 0.32 -16.31 11.07
N ASN A 263 1.23 -17.13 10.56
CA ASN A 263 1.83 -18.25 11.27
C ASN A 263 3.37 -18.23 11.09
N THR A 264 4.08 -19.24 11.62
CA THR A 264 5.55 -19.31 11.55
C THR A 264 6.07 -19.44 10.11
N TYR A 265 5.30 -20.08 9.22
CA TYR A 265 5.65 -20.17 7.81
C TYR A 265 5.61 -18.78 7.15
N ASP A 266 4.55 -18.00 7.39
CA ASP A 266 4.39 -16.67 6.83
C ASP A 266 5.50 -15.72 7.28
N MET A 267 5.89 -15.78 8.57
CA MET A 267 7.03 -15.02 9.08
C MET A 267 8.33 -15.42 8.39
N ALA A 268 8.58 -16.73 8.21
CA ALA A 268 9.76 -17.22 7.52
C ALA A 268 9.78 -16.80 6.04
N GLN A 269 8.63 -16.79 5.37
CA GLN A 269 8.49 -16.31 4.00
C GLN A 269 8.79 -14.82 3.89
N ALA A 270 8.21 -13.98 4.72
CA ALA A 270 8.49 -12.54 4.72
C ALA A 270 10.01 -12.29 4.91
N LYS A 271 10.62 -12.95 5.88
CA LYS A 271 12.07 -12.84 6.10
C LYS A 271 12.89 -13.30 4.90
N SER A 272 12.58 -14.45 4.31
CA SER A 272 13.33 -15.02 3.18
C SER A 272 13.23 -14.19 1.91
N LEU A 273 12.14 -13.43 1.75
CA LEU A 273 11.91 -12.53 0.62
C LEU A 273 12.59 -11.17 0.80
N GLY A 274 13.31 -10.94 1.91
CA GLY A 274 14.08 -9.73 2.13
C GLY A 274 13.26 -8.57 2.68
N PHE A 275 12.14 -8.83 3.34
CA PHE A 275 11.56 -7.82 4.24
C PHE A 275 12.44 -7.69 5.48
N GLU A 276 12.57 -6.50 6.03
CA GLU A 276 13.29 -6.23 7.27
C GLU A 276 12.39 -6.38 8.50
N THR A 277 11.11 -6.10 8.32
CA THR A 277 10.11 -6.24 9.38
C THR A 277 8.73 -6.62 8.86
N ALA A 278 7.95 -7.20 9.76
CA ALA A 278 6.53 -7.38 9.55
C ALA A 278 5.74 -6.98 10.79
N VAL A 279 4.64 -6.25 10.59
CA VAL A 279 3.78 -5.75 11.65
C VAL A 279 2.48 -6.53 11.72
N SER A 280 1.94 -6.68 12.91
CA SER A 280 0.70 -7.38 13.18
C SER A 280 -0.39 -6.44 13.75
N THR A 281 -1.54 -6.99 14.09
CA THR A 281 -2.60 -6.30 14.85
C THR A 281 -2.55 -6.61 16.35
N LEU A 282 -1.52 -7.31 16.82
CA LEU A 282 -1.31 -7.57 18.24
C LEU A 282 -1.03 -6.27 18.96
N SER A 283 -1.71 -6.00 20.07
CA SER A 283 -1.51 -4.78 20.84
C SER A 283 -0.23 -4.87 21.69
N GLY A 284 0.57 -3.81 21.65
CA GLY A 284 1.78 -3.68 22.43
C GLY A 284 2.67 -2.54 21.96
N THR A 285 3.53 -2.06 22.88
CA THR A 285 4.42 -0.92 22.65
C THR A 285 5.87 -1.24 22.99
N TRP A 286 6.14 -2.44 23.50
CA TRP A 286 7.47 -2.95 23.81
C TRP A 286 7.85 -4.04 22.80
N HIS A 287 9.02 -3.91 22.22
CA HIS A 287 9.48 -4.76 21.13
C HIS A 287 10.87 -5.30 21.41
N SER A 288 11.13 -6.53 20.97
CA SER A 288 12.46 -7.15 21.00
C SER A 288 12.89 -7.61 19.62
N VAL A 289 14.18 -7.87 19.43
CA VAL A 289 14.73 -8.35 18.15
C VAL A 289 14.04 -9.64 17.67
N GLY A 290 13.66 -10.52 18.60
CA GLY A 290 12.93 -11.75 18.25
C GLY A 290 11.53 -11.53 17.66
N GLN A 291 11.01 -10.30 17.72
CA GLN A 291 9.66 -9.97 17.25
C GLN A 291 9.64 -9.14 15.95
N LEU A 292 10.76 -8.94 15.27
CA LEU A 292 10.82 -8.09 14.07
C LEU A 292 9.85 -8.50 12.96
N PHE A 293 9.48 -9.77 12.89
CA PHE A 293 8.47 -10.27 11.93
C PHE A 293 7.08 -10.47 12.53
N GLN A 294 6.80 -9.83 13.67
CA GLN A 294 5.48 -9.83 14.34
C GLN A 294 5.34 -8.63 15.27
N LEU A 295 5.86 -7.46 14.86
CA LEU A 295 5.80 -6.26 15.68
C LEU A 295 4.35 -5.92 16.03
N SER A 296 4.14 -5.61 17.31
CA SER A 296 2.84 -5.20 17.83
C SER A 296 2.52 -3.78 17.40
N ARG A 297 1.23 -3.50 17.22
CA ARG A 297 0.74 -2.14 16.93
C ARG A 297 -0.52 -1.85 17.73
N THR A 298 -0.82 -0.58 17.91
CA THR A 298 -2.03 -0.14 18.59
C THR A 298 -2.98 0.52 17.60
N ARG A 299 -4.22 0.03 17.51
CA ARG A 299 -5.24 0.54 16.57
C ARG A 299 -5.77 1.90 17.01
N VAL A 300 -5.88 2.81 16.05
CA VAL A 300 -6.59 4.08 16.17
C VAL A 300 -7.76 4.12 15.20
N GLY A 301 -8.95 4.45 15.68
CA GLY A 301 -10.18 4.51 14.87
C GLY A 301 -11.42 4.59 15.74
N GLY A 302 -12.60 4.54 15.10
CA GLY A 302 -13.86 4.47 15.82
C GLY A 302 -14.19 5.69 16.69
N GLY A 303 -13.77 6.90 16.28
CA GLY A 303 -14.07 8.11 17.08
C GLY A 303 -13.32 8.18 18.41
N LEU A 304 -12.14 7.59 18.48
CA LEU A 304 -11.29 7.54 19.67
C LEU A 304 -11.09 8.93 20.28
N PRO A 305 -11.48 9.17 21.56
CA PRO A 305 -11.28 10.47 22.23
C PRO A 305 -9.79 10.81 22.34
N LEU A 306 -9.44 12.10 22.24
CA LEU A 306 -8.06 12.57 22.30
C LEU A 306 -7.34 12.15 23.60
N GLY A 307 -8.04 12.14 24.74
CA GLY A 307 -7.49 11.67 26.00
C GLY A 307 -7.10 10.18 25.98
N TYR A 308 -7.86 9.37 25.24
CA TYR A 308 -7.50 7.96 25.07
C TYR A 308 -6.31 7.82 24.11
N PHE A 309 -6.25 8.62 23.04
CA PHE A 309 -5.10 8.68 22.15
C PHE A 309 -3.81 9.03 22.90
N ALA A 310 -3.87 10.04 23.78
CA ALA A 310 -2.77 10.44 24.64
C ALA A 310 -2.20 9.24 25.43
N ASN A 311 -3.08 8.43 26.03
CA ASN A 311 -2.67 7.22 26.76
C ASN A 311 -2.00 6.18 25.85
N LEU A 312 -2.46 6.02 24.61
CA LEU A 312 -1.87 5.06 23.64
C LEU A 312 -0.41 5.38 23.34
N VAL A 313 -0.04 6.65 23.32
CA VAL A 313 1.34 7.11 23.04
C VAL A 313 2.16 7.33 24.32
N GLY A 314 1.57 7.13 25.50
CA GLY A 314 2.23 7.39 26.79
C GLY A 314 2.41 8.88 27.09
N GLY A 315 1.54 9.71 26.57
CA GLY A 315 1.54 11.16 26.81
C GLY A 315 0.69 11.60 28.02
N PRO A 316 0.82 12.87 28.45
CA PRO A 316 -0.01 13.43 29.51
C PRO A 316 -1.47 13.59 29.04
N PRO A 317 -2.43 13.72 30.00
CA PRO A 317 -3.79 14.02 29.64
C PRO A 317 -3.89 15.35 28.84
N PRO A 318 -4.74 15.41 27.80
CA PRO A 318 -4.96 16.65 27.06
C PRO A 318 -5.50 17.76 27.96
N THR A 319 -5.08 18.98 27.70
CA THR A 319 -5.60 20.17 28.35
C THR A 319 -7.04 20.47 27.94
N ARG A 320 -7.74 21.34 28.68
CA ARG A 320 -9.10 21.78 28.32
C ARG A 320 -9.13 22.47 26.95
N ALA A 321 -8.06 23.18 26.58
CA ALA A 321 -7.96 23.85 25.28
C ALA A 321 -7.85 22.86 24.12
N GLU A 322 -7.11 21.79 24.28
CA GLU A 322 -6.95 20.72 23.27
C GLU A 322 -8.21 19.86 23.10
N LEU A 323 -9.09 19.83 24.10
CA LEU A 323 -10.39 19.16 24.06
C LEU A 323 -11.52 20.04 23.52
N ALA A 324 -11.25 21.33 23.27
CA ALA A 324 -12.24 22.24 22.70
C ALA A 324 -12.47 21.88 21.21
N PRO A 325 -13.75 21.93 20.73
CA PRO A 325 -14.11 21.58 19.35
C PRO A 325 -13.53 22.57 18.33
#